data_400cb1a1095aaf9027567c2d1ca35bea
#
_entry.id   400cb1a1095aaf9027567c2d1ca35bea
#
_cell.length_a   1.000
_cell.length_b   1.000
_cell.length_c   1.000
_cell.angle_alpha   90.00
_cell.angle_beta   90.00
_cell.angle_gamma   90.00
#
_symmetry.space_group_name_H-M   'P 1'
#
loop_
_entity.id
_entity.type
_entity.pdbx_description
1 polymer ?
#
loop_
_entity_poly.entity_id
_entity_poly.type
_entity_poly.pdbx_seq_one_letter_code
_entity_poly.pdbx_strand_id
1 'polypeptide(L)'
;MARIAVIGAGTGAMAAAARLAVAGEKVTVYERSASYGGSVGRHEHEGFAFDTGPGLLHLPAVQRDLFVKTGKESLEQCVTLTQVDPASRHLFADGTAVSLPNASRAGVAAALDGALGAGSGARWSDFMDRARDAWDRSRRPLLEEPLRADHQVLGRDPYPAVRQRR
;
A
#
# COMPACT_ATOMS: atom_id res chain seq x y z
N MET A 1 21.26 -20.26 13.99
CA MET A 1 21.54 -19.41 12.82
C MET A 1 21.33 -20.26 11.59
N ALA A 2 20.22 -20.06 10.88
CA ALA A 2 19.93 -20.79 9.66
C ALA A 2 20.60 -20.13 8.45
N ARG A 3 20.77 -20.91 7.37
CA ARG A 3 21.17 -20.37 6.06
C ARG A 3 19.91 -20.30 5.19
N ILE A 4 19.54 -19.10 4.77
CA ILE A 4 18.29 -18.82 4.07
C ILE A 4 18.63 -18.30 2.68
N ALA A 5 18.04 -18.93 1.66
CA ALA A 5 18.08 -18.45 0.29
C ALA A 5 16.76 -17.73 -0.04
N VAL A 6 16.84 -16.49 -0.48
CA VAL A 6 15.70 -15.70 -0.95
C VAL A 6 15.81 -15.62 -2.48
N ILE A 7 14.78 -16.07 -3.17
CA ILE A 7 14.75 -16.07 -4.64
C ILE A 7 13.99 -14.85 -5.14
N GLY A 8 14.68 -14.01 -5.89
CA GLY A 8 14.23 -12.71 -6.37
C GLY A 8 14.59 -11.56 -5.43
N ALA A 9 14.87 -10.39 -5.99
CA ALA A 9 15.19 -9.16 -5.25
C ALA A 9 14.13 -8.07 -5.48
N GLY A 10 12.86 -8.43 -5.52
CA GLY A 10 11.76 -7.49 -5.47
C GLY A 10 11.62 -6.85 -4.08
N THR A 11 10.87 -5.77 -3.96
CA THR A 11 10.73 -4.99 -2.71
C THR A 11 10.30 -5.85 -1.52
N GLY A 12 9.35 -6.76 -1.69
CA GLY A 12 8.92 -7.68 -0.63
C GLY A 12 10.01 -8.67 -0.19
N ALA A 13 10.73 -9.24 -1.15
CA ALA A 13 11.83 -10.16 -0.88
C ALA A 13 12.99 -9.46 -0.16
N MET A 14 13.34 -8.24 -0.56
CA MET A 14 14.37 -7.43 0.10
C MET A 14 13.96 -7.08 1.54
N ALA A 15 12.69 -6.71 1.77
CA ALA A 15 12.17 -6.44 3.11
C ALA A 15 12.24 -7.69 4.01
N ALA A 16 11.86 -8.86 3.48
CA ALA A 16 11.97 -10.13 4.20
C ALA A 16 13.44 -10.48 4.50
N ALA A 17 14.32 -10.34 3.52
CA ALA A 17 15.76 -10.59 3.70
C ALA A 17 16.38 -9.69 4.78
N ALA A 18 16.04 -8.39 4.77
CA ALA A 18 16.51 -7.46 5.80
C ALA A 18 16.05 -7.86 7.21
N ARG A 19 14.77 -8.21 7.38
CA ARG A 19 14.23 -8.66 8.67
C ARG A 19 14.90 -9.95 9.16
N LEU A 20 15.11 -10.92 8.28
CA LEU A 20 15.78 -12.17 8.60
C LEU A 20 17.25 -11.95 8.97
N ALA A 21 17.95 -11.07 8.26
CA ALA A 21 19.32 -10.74 8.55
C ALA A 21 19.48 -10.08 9.94
N VAL A 22 18.59 -9.16 10.29
CA VAL A 22 18.58 -8.53 11.63
C VAL A 22 18.19 -9.52 12.73
N ALA A 23 17.38 -10.53 12.41
CA ALA A 23 17.09 -11.65 13.32
C ALA A 23 18.29 -12.60 13.53
N GLY A 24 19.43 -12.33 12.87
CA GLY A 24 20.67 -13.10 13.03
C GLY A 24 20.83 -14.26 12.06
N GLU A 25 19.98 -14.36 11.04
CA GLU A 25 20.08 -15.43 10.04
C GLU A 25 21.09 -15.09 8.92
N LYS A 26 21.69 -16.11 8.32
CA LYS A 26 22.55 -15.94 7.15
C LYS A 26 21.71 -15.95 5.89
N VAL A 27 21.46 -14.77 5.32
CA VAL A 27 20.59 -14.61 4.17
C VAL A 27 21.40 -14.37 2.89
N THR A 28 21.06 -15.09 1.84
CA THR A 28 21.57 -14.85 0.48
C THR A 28 20.40 -14.61 -0.43
N VAL A 29 20.42 -13.50 -1.17
CA VAL A 29 19.39 -13.16 -2.17
C VAL A 29 19.92 -13.50 -3.56
N TYR A 30 19.13 -14.23 -4.33
CA TYR A 30 19.44 -14.60 -5.72
C TYR A 30 18.47 -13.85 -6.64
N GLU A 31 19.01 -13.01 -7.51
CA GLU A 31 18.23 -12.26 -8.49
C GLU A 31 18.62 -12.70 -9.91
N ARG A 32 17.62 -12.91 -10.75
CA ARG A 32 17.83 -13.31 -12.14
C ARG A 32 18.24 -12.15 -13.04
N SER A 33 17.72 -10.95 -12.75
CA SER A 33 17.95 -9.75 -13.54
C SER A 33 19.29 -9.11 -13.18
N ALA A 34 19.79 -8.24 -14.04
CA ALA A 34 20.98 -7.45 -13.77
C ALA A 34 20.76 -6.36 -12.68
N SER A 35 19.49 -6.08 -12.30
CA SER A 35 19.12 -5.09 -11.31
C SER A 35 18.15 -5.68 -10.29
N TYR A 36 18.13 -5.08 -9.10
CA TYR A 36 17.18 -5.38 -8.04
C TYR A 36 15.98 -4.41 -8.10
N GLY A 37 14.91 -4.68 -7.32
CA GLY A 37 13.71 -3.85 -7.23
C GLY A 37 12.45 -4.53 -7.77
N GLY A 38 12.59 -5.54 -8.62
CA GLY A 38 11.46 -6.24 -9.22
C GLY A 38 10.62 -5.33 -10.10
N SER A 39 9.35 -5.10 -9.75
CA SER A 39 8.46 -4.21 -10.50
C SER A 39 8.81 -2.71 -10.34
N VAL A 40 9.59 -2.34 -9.34
CA VAL A 40 10.12 -0.97 -9.19
C VAL A 40 11.36 -0.87 -10.05
N GLY A 41 11.15 -0.55 -11.32
CA GLY A 41 12.20 -0.49 -12.31
C GLY A 41 12.24 0.87 -13.00
N ARG A 42 13.29 1.05 -13.81
CA ARG A 42 13.50 2.23 -14.64
C ARG A 42 13.84 1.80 -16.05
N HIS A 43 13.21 2.42 -17.02
CA HIS A 43 13.55 2.30 -18.43
C HIS A 43 14.21 3.58 -18.91
N GLU A 44 15.37 3.43 -19.55
CA GLU A 44 16.09 4.56 -20.14
C GLU A 44 16.13 4.40 -21.66
N HIS A 45 15.75 5.46 -22.36
CA HIS A 45 15.78 5.49 -23.81
C HIS A 45 16.08 6.90 -24.30
N GLU A 46 17.07 7.07 -25.14
CA GLU A 46 17.48 8.34 -25.76
C GLU A 46 17.65 9.51 -24.77
N GLY A 47 18.22 9.24 -23.59
CA GLY A 47 18.44 10.23 -22.53
C GLY A 47 17.23 10.51 -21.64
N PHE A 48 16.08 9.90 -21.92
CA PHE A 48 14.90 9.95 -21.06
C PHE A 48 14.87 8.75 -20.12
N ALA A 49 14.32 8.96 -18.93
CA ALA A 49 14.14 7.93 -17.93
C ALA A 49 12.68 7.85 -17.49
N PHE A 50 12.15 6.65 -17.49
CA PHE A 50 10.76 6.36 -17.14
C PHE A 50 10.69 5.30 -16.04
N ASP A 51 9.94 5.57 -14.99
CA ASP A 51 9.62 4.55 -14.01
C ASP A 51 8.68 3.51 -14.62
N THR A 52 9.03 2.23 -14.50
CA THR A 52 8.24 1.12 -15.09
C THR A 52 7.35 0.43 -14.06
N GLY A 53 7.35 0.90 -12.83
CA GLY A 53 6.59 0.36 -11.72
C GLY A 53 5.75 1.41 -11.00
N PRO A 54 5.32 1.12 -9.76
CA PRO A 54 4.54 2.06 -8.95
C PRO A 54 5.30 3.37 -8.73
N GLY A 55 4.77 4.48 -9.23
CA GLY A 55 5.36 5.82 -9.06
C GLY A 55 4.96 6.52 -7.76
N LEU A 56 4.06 5.92 -6.95
CA LEU A 56 3.55 6.50 -5.71
C LEU A 56 3.74 5.56 -4.53
N LEU A 57 4.24 6.10 -3.42
CA LEU A 57 4.31 5.42 -2.13
C LEU A 57 3.04 5.72 -1.33
N HIS A 58 2.04 4.83 -1.40
CA HIS A 58 0.75 5.04 -0.74
C HIS A 58 0.77 4.87 0.78
N LEU A 59 1.66 4.04 1.31
CA LEU A 59 1.73 3.69 2.73
C LEU A 59 3.15 3.88 3.29
N PRO A 60 3.65 5.11 3.41
CA PRO A 60 5.02 5.36 3.89
C PRO A 60 5.25 4.83 5.32
N ALA A 61 4.21 4.69 6.14
CA ALA A 61 4.31 4.13 7.49
C ALA A 61 4.87 2.70 7.49
N VAL A 62 4.52 1.87 6.49
CA VAL A 62 5.03 0.50 6.36
C VAL A 62 6.54 0.49 6.09
N GLN A 63 7.00 1.41 5.24
CA GLN A 63 8.42 1.55 4.93
C GLN A 63 9.19 2.12 6.14
N ARG A 64 8.63 3.12 6.82
CA ARG A 64 9.21 3.65 8.07
C ARG A 64 9.40 2.56 9.12
N ASP A 65 8.40 1.70 9.33
CA ASP A 65 8.50 0.57 10.25
C ASP A 65 9.62 -0.40 9.84
N LEU A 66 9.78 -0.67 8.55
CA LEU A 66 10.88 -1.50 8.04
C LEU A 66 12.23 -0.87 8.38
N PHE A 67 12.43 0.42 8.07
CA PHE A 67 13.68 1.14 8.32
C PHE A 67 14.01 1.21 9.81
N VAL A 68 13.04 1.52 10.68
CA VAL A 68 13.23 1.52 12.15
C VAL A 68 13.65 0.15 12.67
N LYS A 69 13.12 -0.93 12.10
CA LYS A 69 13.39 -2.30 12.60
C LYS A 69 14.59 -2.99 11.96
N THR A 70 15.06 -2.51 10.83
CA THR A 70 16.14 -3.19 10.08
C THR A 70 17.31 -2.30 9.73
N GLY A 71 17.16 -0.99 9.75
CA GLY A 71 18.16 -0.01 9.37
C GLY A 71 18.78 0.71 10.55
N LYS A 72 19.81 1.50 10.26
CA LYS A 72 20.43 2.46 11.18
C LYS A 72 19.94 3.88 10.92
N GLU A 73 19.40 4.13 9.74
CA GLU A 73 18.92 5.42 9.25
C GLU A 73 17.42 5.37 9.06
N SER A 74 16.74 6.49 9.25
CA SER A 74 15.31 6.60 8.97
C SER A 74 15.04 6.61 7.45
N LEU A 75 13.81 6.31 7.06
CA LEU A 75 13.40 6.39 5.65
C LEU A 75 13.69 7.78 5.06
N GLU A 76 13.41 8.84 5.81
CA GLU A 76 13.56 10.22 5.37
C GLU A 76 15.02 10.67 5.23
N GLN A 77 15.96 9.95 5.85
CA GLN A 77 17.39 10.18 5.63
C GLN A 77 17.88 9.54 4.32
N CYS A 78 17.18 8.51 3.85
CA CYS A 78 17.55 7.77 2.65
C CYS A 78 16.83 8.25 1.39
N VAL A 79 15.61 8.80 1.52
CA VAL A 79 14.79 9.23 0.39
C VAL A 79 14.04 10.51 0.70
N THR A 80 13.88 11.37 -0.30
CA THR A 80 13.02 12.55 -0.22
C THR A 80 11.59 12.15 -0.59
N LEU A 81 10.65 12.35 0.35
CA LEU A 81 9.23 12.10 0.15
C LEU A 81 8.50 13.43 -0.05
N THR A 82 7.81 13.58 -1.16
CA THR A 82 6.96 14.73 -1.44
C THR A 82 5.50 14.30 -1.45
N GLN A 83 4.67 15.00 -0.67
CA GLN A 83 3.23 14.75 -0.68
C GLN A 83 2.63 15.32 -1.96
N VAL A 84 1.99 14.46 -2.76
CA VAL A 84 1.31 14.85 -3.98
C VAL A 84 -0.09 15.37 -3.63
N ASP A 85 -0.42 16.60 -4.07
CA ASP A 85 -1.75 17.18 -3.93
C ASP A 85 -2.12 17.96 -5.21
N PRO A 86 -3.24 17.65 -5.87
CA PRO A 86 -4.24 16.63 -5.52
C PRO A 86 -3.69 15.21 -5.63
N ALA A 87 -4.21 14.29 -4.79
CA ALA A 87 -3.83 12.87 -4.80
C ALA A 87 -4.20 12.18 -6.13
N SER A 88 -5.30 12.59 -6.73
CA SER A 88 -5.76 12.09 -8.02
C SER A 88 -6.65 13.10 -8.73
N ARG A 89 -6.69 13.01 -10.06
CA ARG A 89 -7.63 13.72 -10.92
C ARG A 89 -8.34 12.73 -11.82
N HIS A 90 -9.65 12.74 -11.77
CA HIS A 90 -10.52 11.88 -12.59
C HIS A 90 -11.17 12.70 -13.68
N LEU A 91 -11.12 12.19 -14.90
CA LEU A 91 -11.76 12.77 -16.08
C LEU A 91 -12.74 11.76 -16.63
N PHE A 92 -13.99 12.14 -16.74
CA PHE A 92 -15.07 11.28 -17.24
C PHE A 92 -15.37 11.58 -18.71
N ALA A 93 -15.98 10.63 -19.41
CA ALA A 93 -16.27 10.75 -20.83
C ALA A 93 -17.25 11.88 -21.18
N ASP A 94 -18.08 12.31 -20.23
CA ASP A 94 -19.03 13.42 -20.36
C ASP A 94 -18.37 14.80 -20.14
N GLY A 95 -17.06 14.83 -19.93
CA GLY A 95 -16.31 16.05 -19.65
C GLY A 95 -16.26 16.45 -18.17
N THR A 96 -16.96 15.73 -17.29
CA THR A 96 -16.86 15.96 -15.85
C THR A 96 -15.45 15.69 -15.38
N ALA A 97 -14.92 16.57 -14.53
CA ALA A 97 -13.61 16.42 -13.95
C ALA A 97 -13.65 16.64 -12.42
N VAL A 98 -12.96 15.79 -11.67
CA VAL A 98 -12.82 15.96 -10.22
C VAL A 98 -11.37 15.73 -9.79
N SER A 99 -10.84 16.67 -9.02
CA SER A 99 -9.53 16.54 -8.36
C SER A 99 -9.76 16.25 -6.88
N LEU A 100 -9.20 15.16 -6.39
CA LEU A 100 -9.35 14.73 -5.00
C LEU A 100 -8.12 15.17 -4.20
N PRO A 101 -8.28 16.00 -3.16
CA PRO A 101 -7.17 16.43 -2.33
C PRO A 101 -6.61 15.27 -1.52
N ASN A 102 -5.31 15.35 -1.22
CA ASN A 102 -4.64 14.37 -0.39
C ASN A 102 -4.91 14.64 1.10
N ALA A 103 -5.00 13.55 1.88
CA ALA A 103 -5.11 13.54 3.34
C ALA A 103 -6.27 14.40 3.93
N SER A 104 -7.29 14.72 3.13
CA SER A 104 -8.44 15.51 3.56
C SER A 104 -9.76 14.83 3.21
N ARG A 105 -10.33 14.09 4.18
CA ARG A 105 -11.62 13.42 3.99
C ARG A 105 -12.75 14.43 3.68
N ALA A 106 -12.78 15.54 4.40
CA ALA A 106 -13.75 16.60 4.16
C ALA A 106 -13.57 17.27 2.79
N GLY A 107 -12.31 17.49 2.38
CA GLY A 107 -11.98 18.02 1.07
C GLY A 107 -12.40 17.08 -0.08
N VAL A 108 -12.20 15.77 0.08
CA VAL A 108 -12.68 14.77 -0.89
C VAL A 108 -14.20 14.80 -0.99
N ALA A 109 -14.92 14.82 0.13
CA ALA A 109 -16.38 14.88 0.13
C ALA A 109 -16.89 16.15 -0.57
N ALA A 110 -16.30 17.31 -0.27
CA ALA A 110 -16.66 18.58 -0.91
C ALA A 110 -16.37 18.59 -2.43
N ALA A 111 -15.21 18.04 -2.84
CA ALA A 111 -14.86 17.92 -4.26
C ALA A 111 -15.84 17.02 -5.03
N LEU A 112 -16.26 15.91 -4.41
CA LEU A 112 -17.25 15.00 -4.99
C LEU A 112 -18.63 15.66 -5.09
N ASP A 113 -19.08 16.39 -4.06
CA ASP A 113 -20.35 17.13 -4.12
C ASP A 113 -20.33 18.21 -5.20
N GLY A 114 -19.23 18.93 -5.34
CA GLY A 114 -19.08 19.95 -6.36
C GLY A 114 -19.08 19.41 -7.78
N ALA A 115 -18.46 18.27 -8.03
CA ALA A 115 -18.31 17.69 -9.36
C ALA A 115 -19.47 16.76 -9.77
N LEU A 116 -20.04 15.99 -8.84
CA LEU A 116 -20.99 14.92 -9.09
C LEU A 116 -22.38 15.18 -8.50
N GLY A 117 -22.58 16.35 -7.91
CA GLY A 117 -23.83 16.77 -7.27
C GLY A 117 -23.92 16.40 -5.79
N ALA A 118 -24.77 17.17 -5.09
CA ALA A 118 -24.98 17.08 -3.65
C ALA A 118 -25.30 15.66 -3.18
N GLY A 119 -24.72 15.26 -2.07
CA GLY A 119 -24.85 13.95 -1.47
C GLY A 119 -23.84 12.91 -1.98
N SER A 120 -23.03 13.22 -3.01
CA SER A 120 -21.97 12.34 -3.51
C SER A 120 -20.86 12.13 -2.48
N GLY A 121 -20.47 13.22 -1.80
CA GLY A 121 -19.51 13.19 -0.71
C GLY A 121 -19.99 12.38 0.50
N ALA A 122 -21.28 12.48 0.83
CA ALA A 122 -21.88 11.68 1.90
C ALA A 122 -21.87 10.18 1.55
N ARG A 123 -22.28 9.80 0.33
CA ARG A 123 -22.23 8.41 -0.15
C ARG A 123 -20.82 7.84 -0.12
N TRP A 124 -19.83 8.62 -0.55
CA TRP A 124 -18.42 8.23 -0.47
C TRP A 124 -17.97 8.05 0.98
N SER A 125 -18.34 8.95 1.88
CA SER A 125 -18.00 8.85 3.30
C SER A 125 -18.59 7.60 3.94
N ASP A 126 -19.86 7.28 3.66
CA ASP A 126 -20.50 6.05 4.12
C ASP A 126 -19.80 4.80 3.59
N PHE A 127 -19.37 4.82 2.31
CA PHE A 127 -18.60 3.73 1.74
C PHE A 127 -17.25 3.54 2.46
N MET A 128 -16.53 4.63 2.73
CA MET A 128 -15.24 4.58 3.43
C MET A 128 -15.38 4.11 4.87
N ASP A 129 -16.47 4.44 5.56
CA ASP A 129 -16.72 3.94 6.91
C ASP A 129 -16.99 2.43 6.91
N ARG A 130 -17.77 1.94 5.95
CA ARG A 130 -17.96 0.49 5.79
C ARG A 130 -16.66 -0.23 5.43
N ALA A 131 -15.82 0.38 4.59
CA ALA A 131 -14.50 -0.18 4.25
C ALA A 131 -13.58 -0.25 5.47
N ARG A 132 -13.60 0.77 6.32
CA ARG A 132 -12.87 0.78 7.60
C ARG A 132 -13.34 -0.35 8.51
N ASP A 133 -14.65 -0.49 8.71
CA ASP A 133 -15.22 -1.54 9.55
C ASP A 133 -14.83 -2.94 9.04
N ALA A 134 -14.86 -3.14 7.73
CA ALA A 134 -14.43 -4.39 7.11
C ALA A 134 -12.94 -4.64 7.35
N TRP A 135 -12.11 -3.62 7.16
CA TRP A 135 -10.66 -3.68 7.40
C TRP A 135 -10.35 -4.01 8.86
N ASP A 136 -10.95 -3.32 9.82
CA ASP A 136 -10.69 -3.51 11.24
C ASP A 136 -11.04 -4.93 11.72
N ARG A 137 -12.07 -5.55 11.11
CA ARG A 137 -12.46 -6.94 11.41
C ARG A 137 -11.59 -7.98 10.72
N SER A 138 -11.08 -7.70 9.54
CA SER A 138 -10.37 -8.68 8.71
C SER A 138 -8.86 -8.60 8.83
N ARG A 139 -8.30 -7.44 9.14
CA ARG A 139 -6.86 -7.21 9.12
C ARG A 139 -6.08 -8.19 10.01
N ARG A 140 -6.42 -8.25 11.31
CA ARG A 140 -5.69 -9.10 12.24
C ARG A 140 -5.81 -10.58 11.91
N PRO A 141 -7.00 -11.16 11.80
CA PRO A 141 -7.14 -12.60 11.61
C PRO A 141 -6.66 -13.10 10.24
N LEU A 142 -6.67 -12.24 9.21
CA LEU A 142 -6.32 -12.66 7.85
C LEU A 142 -4.91 -12.23 7.39
N LEU A 143 -4.37 -11.14 7.93
CA LEU A 143 -3.14 -10.53 7.41
C LEU A 143 -2.00 -10.44 8.44
N GLU A 144 -2.33 -10.37 9.74
CA GLU A 144 -1.32 -10.09 10.78
C GLU A 144 -1.08 -11.27 11.72
N GLU A 145 -2.03 -12.19 11.84
CA GLU A 145 -1.92 -13.36 12.72
C GLU A 145 -1.58 -14.63 11.93
N PRO A 146 -0.84 -15.57 12.54
CA PRO A 146 -0.64 -16.88 11.92
C PRO A 146 -1.99 -17.54 11.67
N LEU A 147 -2.13 -18.20 10.51
CA LEU A 147 -3.30 -19.02 10.22
C LEU A 147 -3.42 -20.10 11.31
N ARG A 148 -4.48 -20.02 12.10
CA ARG A 148 -4.84 -21.06 13.07
C ARG A 148 -5.76 -22.04 12.36
N ALA A 149 -5.52 -23.33 12.58
CA ALA A 149 -6.42 -24.40 12.12
C ALA A 149 -7.79 -24.37 12.84
N ASP A 150 -8.03 -23.37 13.67
CA ASP A 150 -9.27 -23.19 14.42
C ASP A 150 -10.35 -22.62 13.49
N HIS A 151 -11.24 -23.50 13.05
CA HIS A 151 -12.37 -23.17 12.18
C HIS A 151 -13.30 -22.08 12.75
N GLN A 152 -13.26 -21.81 14.05
CA GLN A 152 -14.09 -20.78 14.67
C GLN A 152 -13.69 -19.36 14.23
N VAL A 153 -12.42 -19.14 13.87
CA VAL A 153 -11.96 -17.84 13.35
C VAL A 153 -12.36 -17.67 11.88
N LEU A 154 -12.32 -18.75 11.10
CA LEU A 154 -12.71 -18.75 9.68
C LEU A 154 -14.24 -18.83 9.49
N GLY A 155 -14.97 -19.36 10.45
CA GLY A 155 -16.44 -19.47 10.43
C GLY A 155 -17.16 -18.17 10.78
N ARG A 156 -16.47 -17.18 11.32
CA ARG A 156 -17.02 -15.82 11.50
C ARG A 156 -16.88 -15.10 10.17
N ASP A 157 -18.01 -14.88 9.50
CA ASP A 157 -18.02 -14.06 8.27
C ASP A 157 -17.25 -12.75 8.52
N PRO A 158 -16.08 -12.54 7.93
CA PRO A 158 -15.30 -11.31 8.13
C PRO A 158 -16.00 -10.09 7.50
N TYR A 159 -17.08 -10.32 6.71
CA TYR A 159 -17.78 -9.28 5.97
C TYR A 159 -19.27 -9.09 6.32
N PRO A 160 -19.75 -9.35 7.54
CA PRO A 160 -21.17 -9.16 7.86
C PRO A 160 -21.61 -7.70 7.64
N ALA A 161 -20.71 -6.73 7.87
CA ALA A 161 -20.99 -5.30 7.64
C ALA A 161 -21.14 -4.95 6.15
N VAL A 162 -20.56 -5.72 5.24
CA VAL A 162 -20.66 -5.51 3.78
C VAL A 162 -21.93 -6.16 3.22
N ARG A 163 -22.37 -7.28 3.79
CA ARG A 163 -23.56 -8.03 3.33
C ARG A 163 -24.88 -7.46 3.83
N GLN A 164 -24.91 -6.78 4.96
CA GLN A 164 -26.16 -6.33 5.62
C GLN A 164 -26.79 -5.08 5.01
N ARG A 165 -26.21 -4.48 3.97
CA ARG A 165 -26.78 -3.29 3.32
C ARG A 165 -26.87 -3.51 1.80
N ARG A 166 -27.79 -4.33 1.39
CA ARG A 166 -28.43 -4.26 0.07
C ARG A 166 -29.72 -3.48 0.16
#